data_f6c71cde3988a5a720a72e94bf1cde6c
#
_entry.id   f6c71cde3988a5a720a72e94bf1cde6c
#
_cell.length_a   1.000
_cell.length_b   1.000
_cell.length_c   1.000
_cell.angle_alpha   90.00
_cell.angle_beta   90.00
_cell.angle_gamma   90.00
#
_symmetry.space_group_name_H-M   'P 1'
#
loop_
_entity.id
_entity.type
_entity.pdbx_description
1 polymer ?
#
loop_
_entity_poly.entity_id
_entity_poly.type
_entity_poly.pdbx_seq_one_letter_code
_entity_poly.pdbx_strand_id
1 'polypeptide(L)'
;MSVTMPHARAFLRHPSGTFWIVFFLVGAVTWSLATADYRFGQGDDGWQAPMVLHRMDSSLLSRDPLVSEIGQYYQSGLFPLLALAARHIGIATSYALGFILNRVLLIGADYYFAWACTGRRSTAVLAAWLLTGFGYYGFGTYLSGTPMLEEKLVPRTVALPFALAGLAATVCGRPIEAGVWIIAAVVLHPVTGINTLGIFMVYSLLSTIASGSAAPRQALSFRRFVAVGCVLIFFCGVFAWSQLRSDAPMWLDNAWRAVISPTVGSYVFISQDTAWLPALFPTALVVGGIGILACRDPNLARIAVKFGVAALLACLLHWLAVDRLGFHPLLEASPERATFIIVAIAGVGLAAWLRSLAVQSAVGTATACIMAAAVVLRLDYRWLLIIVLGSIVLSLPVRFRLISAIGVVTAAICMALLTWSSQGTAEGPAYQWPHFGGFASLKALGITGDYAAQWEMEKWIREHSAVDDVLLPPLKESRGWQINSERACVFNLSLHTYTHFSPELARRYDQCLGDSHRLLHGPWVRSPWDDLVAYAQQEGASWIITDDDYRRANKDLPPADFAKGPYEVRRIARSRSSP
;
A
#
# COMPACT_ATOMS: atom_id res chain seq x y z
N MET A 1 35.00 -5.31 -11.63
CA MET A 1 34.65 -5.34 -13.05
C MET A 1 33.59 -4.26 -13.30
N SER A 2 33.99 -3.13 -13.88
CA SER A 2 33.03 -2.12 -14.32
C SER A 2 32.33 -2.69 -15.53
N VAL A 3 31.07 -3.03 -15.40
CA VAL A 3 30.20 -3.26 -16.56
C VAL A 3 29.99 -1.89 -17.20
N THR A 4 30.99 -1.51 -18.02
CA THR A 4 30.78 -0.46 -19.00
C THR A 4 29.70 -1.02 -19.94
N MET A 5 28.49 -0.47 -19.89
CA MET A 5 27.41 -0.80 -20.82
C MET A 5 27.68 -0.12 -22.18
N PRO A 6 28.44 -0.74 -23.12
CA PRO A 6 28.64 -0.17 -24.45
C PRO A 6 27.37 -0.32 -25.33
N HIS A 7 26.39 -1.11 -24.91
CA HIS A 7 25.25 -1.47 -25.75
C HIS A 7 24.02 -0.56 -25.61
N ALA A 8 23.99 0.37 -24.65
CA ALA A 8 22.83 1.26 -24.50
C ALA A 8 22.63 2.22 -25.69
N ARG A 9 23.72 2.61 -26.39
CA ARG A 9 23.65 3.52 -27.55
C ARG A 9 23.29 2.83 -28.88
N ALA A 10 23.51 1.52 -29.00
CA ALA A 10 23.25 0.81 -30.28
C ALA A 10 21.78 0.49 -30.52
N PHE A 11 20.97 0.39 -29.47
CA PHE A 11 19.56 -0.05 -29.59
C PHE A 11 18.57 1.08 -29.90
N LEU A 12 18.92 2.34 -29.64
CA LEU A 12 18.13 3.49 -30.14
C LEU A 12 18.12 3.57 -31.67
N ARG A 13 18.92 2.74 -32.35
CA ARG A 13 19.03 2.71 -33.83
C ARG A 13 18.03 1.78 -34.50
N HIS A 14 17.28 0.93 -33.77
CA HIS A 14 16.20 0.13 -34.36
C HIS A 14 14.84 0.57 -33.81
N PRO A 15 14.07 1.37 -34.56
CA PRO A 15 12.78 1.91 -34.13
C PRO A 15 11.75 0.81 -33.77
N SER A 16 11.85 -0.38 -34.42
CA SER A 16 10.98 -1.52 -34.13
C SER A 16 11.09 -2.06 -32.69
N GLY A 17 12.29 -2.12 -32.13
CA GLY A 17 12.46 -2.67 -30.76
C GLY A 17 11.90 -1.78 -29.67
N THR A 18 12.04 -0.47 -29.79
CA THR A 18 11.47 0.50 -28.84
C THR A 18 9.94 0.53 -28.95
N PHE A 19 9.41 0.46 -30.16
CA PHE A 19 7.96 0.39 -30.39
C PHE A 19 7.31 -0.76 -29.62
N TRP A 20 7.85 -1.97 -29.72
CA TRP A 20 7.31 -3.14 -29.02
C TRP A 20 7.39 -3.00 -27.50
N ILE A 21 8.48 -2.44 -26.96
CA ILE A 21 8.57 -2.20 -25.51
C ILE A 21 7.46 -1.25 -25.07
N VAL A 22 7.31 -0.11 -25.73
CA VAL A 22 6.26 0.86 -25.41
C VAL A 22 4.88 0.23 -25.55
N PHE A 23 4.62 -0.51 -26.62
CA PHE A 23 3.36 -1.21 -26.84
C PHE A 23 3.00 -2.15 -25.68
N PHE A 24 3.96 -2.99 -25.26
CA PHE A 24 3.72 -3.92 -24.13
C PHE A 24 3.58 -3.19 -22.80
N LEU A 25 4.31 -2.13 -22.54
CA LEU A 25 4.15 -1.34 -21.31
C LEU A 25 2.81 -0.62 -21.27
N VAL A 26 2.36 -0.05 -22.39
CA VAL A 26 1.01 0.53 -22.50
C VAL A 26 -0.05 -0.55 -22.26
N GLY A 27 0.14 -1.76 -22.81
CA GLY A 27 -0.74 -2.90 -22.54
C GLY A 27 -0.80 -3.26 -21.05
N ALA A 28 0.35 -3.29 -20.36
CA ALA A 28 0.41 -3.56 -18.93
C ALA A 28 -0.31 -2.48 -18.09
N VAL A 29 -0.12 -1.20 -18.43
CA VAL A 29 -0.85 -0.09 -17.78
C VAL A 29 -2.35 -0.22 -18.00
N THR A 30 -2.76 -0.44 -19.27
CA THR A 30 -4.18 -0.60 -19.63
C THR A 30 -4.81 -1.78 -18.87
N TRP A 31 -4.11 -2.92 -18.81
CA TRP A 31 -4.57 -4.09 -18.05
C TRP A 31 -4.69 -3.78 -16.55
N SER A 32 -3.66 -3.14 -15.96
CA SER A 32 -3.69 -2.75 -14.55
C SER A 32 -4.85 -1.82 -14.23
N LEU A 33 -5.17 -0.86 -15.12
CA LEU A 33 -6.31 0.03 -14.95
C LEU A 33 -7.64 -0.69 -15.16
N ALA A 34 -7.73 -1.60 -16.13
CA ALA A 34 -8.95 -2.36 -16.41
C ALA A 34 -9.32 -3.32 -15.26
N THR A 35 -8.31 -3.85 -14.57
CA THR A 35 -8.49 -4.83 -13.47
C THR A 35 -8.46 -4.20 -12.08
N ALA A 36 -8.20 -2.90 -11.95
CA ALA A 36 -8.31 -2.18 -10.69
C ALA A 36 -9.78 -1.85 -10.39
N ASP A 37 -10.22 -2.09 -9.17
CA ASP A 37 -11.53 -1.61 -8.68
C ASP A 37 -11.35 -0.23 -8.02
N TYR A 38 -10.84 0.74 -8.81
CA TYR A 38 -10.63 2.09 -8.31
C TYR A 38 -11.98 2.79 -8.09
N ARG A 39 -12.18 3.27 -6.86
CA ARG A 39 -13.36 4.06 -6.46
C ARG A 39 -12.91 5.20 -5.58
N PHE A 40 -13.11 6.43 -6.04
CA PHE A 40 -12.78 7.61 -5.26
C PHE A 40 -13.62 7.69 -3.98
N GLY A 41 -12.97 8.04 -2.88
CA GLY A 41 -13.62 8.20 -1.58
C GLY A 41 -13.80 6.91 -0.78
N GLN A 42 -13.39 5.76 -1.33
CA GLN A 42 -13.40 4.50 -0.60
C GLN A 42 -12.07 4.19 0.08
N GLY A 43 -12.14 3.55 1.23
CA GLY A 43 -10.95 3.15 1.97
C GLY A 43 -10.06 4.35 2.32
N ASP A 44 -8.77 4.28 1.97
CA ASP A 44 -7.80 5.31 2.35
C ASP A 44 -8.02 6.66 1.65
N ASP A 45 -8.62 6.70 0.47
CA ASP A 45 -9.01 7.97 -0.16
C ASP A 45 -10.02 8.73 0.71
N GLY A 46 -10.95 8.00 1.36
CA GLY A 46 -11.92 8.57 2.29
C GLY A 46 -11.31 9.22 3.51
N TRP A 47 -10.09 8.79 3.91
CA TRP A 47 -9.34 9.39 5.02
C TRP A 47 -8.51 10.60 4.60
N GLN A 48 -8.02 10.61 3.38
CA GLN A 48 -7.02 11.57 2.91
C GLN A 48 -7.65 12.74 2.18
N ALA A 49 -8.77 12.52 1.50
CA ALA A 49 -9.47 13.58 0.79
C ALA A 49 -9.89 14.75 1.67
N PRO A 50 -10.33 14.57 2.94
CA PRO A 50 -10.57 15.68 3.87
C PRO A 50 -9.36 16.59 4.07
N MET A 51 -8.15 16.03 4.14
CA MET A 51 -6.91 16.83 4.25
C MET A 51 -6.62 17.63 2.99
N VAL A 52 -6.99 17.12 1.82
CA VAL A 52 -6.86 17.83 0.54
C VAL A 52 -7.90 18.94 0.44
N LEU A 53 -9.18 18.68 0.80
CA LEU A 53 -10.24 19.67 0.83
C LEU A 53 -9.90 20.86 1.74
N HIS A 54 -9.43 20.59 2.96
CA HIS A 54 -8.98 21.63 3.87
C HIS A 54 -7.80 22.46 3.32
N ARG A 55 -6.90 21.86 2.54
CA ARG A 55 -5.81 22.60 1.87
C ARG A 55 -6.30 23.42 0.68
N MET A 56 -7.43 23.06 0.08
CA MET A 56 -8.08 23.88 -0.97
C MET A 56 -8.74 25.10 -0.36
N ASP A 57 -9.45 24.91 0.74
CA ASP A 57 -10.15 25.94 1.50
C ASP A 57 -10.04 25.61 3.01
N SER A 58 -9.31 26.44 3.74
CA SER A 58 -9.07 26.24 5.18
C SER A 58 -10.30 26.41 6.07
N SER A 59 -11.39 26.94 5.55
CA SER A 59 -12.66 27.00 6.26
C SER A 59 -13.38 25.65 6.30
N LEU A 60 -13.12 24.80 5.29
CA LEU A 60 -13.72 23.48 5.22
C LEU A 60 -13.07 22.53 6.23
N LEU A 61 -13.88 21.72 6.88
CA LEU A 61 -13.44 20.62 7.72
C LEU A 61 -12.49 20.99 8.88
N SER A 62 -12.49 22.28 9.30
CA SER A 62 -11.59 22.76 10.36
C SER A 62 -11.81 22.04 11.71
N ARG A 63 -13.00 21.52 11.95
CA ARG A 63 -13.39 20.75 13.15
C ARG A 63 -13.28 19.23 12.96
N ASP A 64 -12.91 18.76 11.78
CA ASP A 64 -12.79 17.33 11.49
C ASP A 64 -11.52 16.77 12.15
N PRO A 65 -11.57 15.66 12.90
CA PRO A 65 -10.40 15.06 13.56
C PRO A 65 -9.28 14.67 12.59
N LEU A 66 -9.61 14.29 11.35
CA LEU A 66 -8.62 14.00 10.31
C LEU A 66 -7.78 15.23 9.96
N VAL A 67 -8.35 16.42 10.08
CA VAL A 67 -7.69 17.69 9.77
C VAL A 67 -7.06 18.29 11.02
N SER A 68 -7.85 18.45 12.09
CA SER A 68 -7.45 19.18 13.29
C SER A 68 -6.49 18.40 14.21
N GLU A 69 -6.61 17.08 14.24
CA GLU A 69 -5.85 16.23 15.16
C GLU A 69 -4.84 15.35 14.44
N ILE A 70 -5.26 14.65 13.38
CA ILE A 70 -4.42 13.68 12.67
C ILE A 70 -3.56 14.34 11.59
N GLY A 71 -4.07 15.38 10.95
CA GLY A 71 -3.40 16.07 9.84
C GLY A 71 -2.01 16.63 10.19
N GLN A 72 -1.73 16.91 11.45
CA GLN A 72 -0.41 17.33 11.90
C GLN A 72 0.64 16.21 11.88
N TYR A 73 0.22 14.96 12.06
CA TYR A 73 1.11 13.79 12.05
C TYR A 73 1.25 13.17 10.65
N TYR A 74 0.17 13.19 9.85
CA TYR A 74 0.14 12.55 8.55
C TYR A 74 0.40 13.55 7.42
N GLN A 75 1.66 13.89 7.22
CA GLN A 75 2.10 14.86 6.21
C GLN A 75 2.60 14.15 4.94
N SER A 76 2.19 14.67 3.78
CA SER A 76 2.62 14.19 2.47
C SER A 76 2.64 15.31 1.46
N GLY A 77 3.68 15.37 0.62
CA GLY A 77 3.75 16.27 -0.53
C GLY A 77 2.71 15.98 -1.61
N LEU A 78 2.06 14.82 -1.56
CA LEU A 78 0.95 14.51 -2.47
C LEU A 78 -0.26 15.42 -2.23
N PHE A 79 -0.59 15.74 -0.97
CA PHE A 79 -1.77 16.51 -0.64
C PHE A 79 -1.78 17.93 -1.23
N PRO A 80 -0.71 18.75 -1.12
CA PRO A 80 -0.68 20.04 -1.77
C PRO A 80 -0.72 19.94 -3.30
N LEU A 81 -0.12 18.89 -3.90
CA LEU A 81 -0.21 18.66 -5.35
C LEU A 81 -1.65 18.37 -5.79
N LEU A 82 -2.34 17.49 -5.06
CA LEU A 82 -3.76 17.19 -5.32
C LEU A 82 -4.64 18.40 -5.08
N ALA A 83 -4.41 19.17 -4.01
CA ALA A 83 -5.18 20.39 -3.73
C ALA A 83 -5.02 21.43 -4.85
N LEU A 84 -3.79 21.60 -5.37
CA LEU A 84 -3.55 22.49 -6.51
C LEU A 84 -4.30 22.02 -7.76
N ALA A 85 -4.23 20.75 -8.10
CA ALA A 85 -4.96 20.19 -9.23
C ALA A 85 -6.48 20.29 -9.03
N ALA A 86 -6.96 19.96 -7.83
CA ALA A 86 -8.39 19.93 -7.50
C ALA A 86 -9.07 21.30 -7.60
N ARG A 87 -8.34 22.39 -7.37
CA ARG A 87 -8.86 23.75 -7.59
C ARG A 87 -9.27 24.02 -9.04
N HIS A 88 -8.68 23.32 -10.00
CA HIS A 88 -8.93 23.53 -11.43
C HIS A 88 -9.85 22.47 -12.05
N ILE A 89 -9.74 21.23 -11.61
CA ILE A 89 -10.44 20.10 -12.26
C ILE A 89 -11.32 19.28 -11.30
N GLY A 90 -11.44 19.72 -10.04
CA GLY A 90 -12.20 19.03 -9.00
C GLY A 90 -11.42 17.87 -8.36
N ILE A 91 -11.80 17.55 -7.11
CA ILE A 91 -11.05 16.59 -6.29
C ILE A 91 -11.10 15.16 -6.85
N ALA A 92 -12.29 14.67 -7.23
CA ALA A 92 -12.45 13.30 -7.76
C ALA A 92 -11.65 13.10 -9.05
N THR A 93 -11.66 14.08 -9.96
CA THR A 93 -10.88 14.05 -11.21
C THR A 93 -9.38 14.07 -10.92
N SER A 94 -8.94 14.86 -9.95
CA SER A 94 -7.53 14.95 -9.57
C SER A 94 -7.00 13.62 -9.01
N TYR A 95 -7.78 12.96 -8.17
CA TYR A 95 -7.45 11.64 -7.66
C TYR A 95 -7.42 10.58 -8.78
N ALA A 96 -8.41 10.58 -9.68
CA ALA A 96 -8.47 9.63 -10.80
C ALA A 96 -7.27 9.79 -11.76
N LEU A 97 -6.94 11.03 -12.13
CA LEU A 97 -5.77 11.31 -12.98
C LEU A 97 -4.46 10.98 -12.26
N GLY A 98 -4.36 11.30 -10.97
CA GLY A 98 -3.24 10.90 -10.13
C GLY A 98 -3.07 9.39 -10.08
N PHE A 99 -4.16 8.62 -9.95
CA PHE A 99 -4.17 7.17 -9.97
C PHE A 99 -3.65 6.62 -11.31
N ILE A 100 -4.15 7.13 -12.45
CA ILE A 100 -3.69 6.72 -13.78
C ILE A 100 -2.20 7.02 -13.95
N LEU A 101 -1.76 8.23 -13.58
CA LEU A 101 -0.35 8.62 -13.64
C LEU A 101 0.53 7.71 -12.78
N ASN A 102 0.06 7.40 -11.57
CA ASN A 102 0.79 6.49 -10.68
C ASN A 102 0.97 5.09 -11.29
N ARG A 103 -0.04 4.56 -12.00
CA ARG A 103 0.07 3.27 -12.72
C ARG A 103 1.14 3.32 -13.81
N VAL A 104 1.16 4.39 -14.59
CA VAL A 104 2.20 4.59 -15.62
C VAL A 104 3.59 4.64 -15.00
N LEU A 105 3.75 5.44 -13.95
CA LEU A 105 5.03 5.61 -13.27
C LEU A 105 5.51 4.31 -12.60
N LEU A 106 4.62 3.58 -11.92
CA LEU A 106 4.98 2.37 -11.20
C LEU A 106 5.39 1.23 -12.16
N ILE A 107 4.63 1.01 -13.23
CA ILE A 107 4.96 0.01 -14.24
C ILE A 107 6.26 0.39 -14.97
N GLY A 108 6.46 1.68 -15.27
CA GLY A 108 7.71 2.18 -15.85
C GLY A 108 8.91 2.03 -14.91
N ALA A 109 8.74 2.29 -13.62
CA ALA A 109 9.78 2.14 -12.60
C ALA A 109 10.14 0.67 -12.36
N ASP A 110 9.14 -0.23 -12.34
CA ASP A 110 9.40 -1.68 -12.24
C ASP A 110 10.14 -2.22 -13.46
N TYR A 111 9.75 -1.77 -14.66
CA TYR A 111 10.52 -2.06 -15.87
C TYR A 111 11.97 -1.59 -15.75
N TYR A 112 12.20 -0.35 -15.27
CA TYR A 112 13.55 0.20 -15.10
C TYR A 112 14.34 -0.60 -14.05
N PHE A 113 13.71 -0.94 -12.93
CA PHE A 113 14.32 -1.75 -11.88
C PHE A 113 14.70 -3.16 -12.37
N ALA A 114 13.78 -3.85 -13.04
CA ALA A 114 14.04 -5.18 -13.59
C ALA A 114 15.13 -5.15 -14.68
N TRP A 115 15.15 -4.12 -15.51
CA TRP A 115 16.21 -3.94 -16.49
C TRP A 115 17.57 -3.68 -15.82
N ALA A 116 17.62 -2.83 -14.80
CA ALA A 116 18.83 -2.59 -14.03
C ALA A 116 19.40 -3.87 -13.40
N CYS A 117 18.51 -4.73 -12.85
CA CYS A 117 18.90 -5.98 -12.21
C CYS A 117 19.40 -7.05 -13.19
N THR A 118 18.83 -7.12 -14.39
CA THR A 118 19.07 -8.23 -15.34
C THR A 118 19.82 -7.85 -16.60
N GLY A 119 19.89 -6.57 -16.94
CA GLY A 119 20.41 -6.08 -18.23
C GLY A 119 19.56 -6.47 -19.45
N ARG A 120 18.41 -7.12 -19.25
CA ARG A 120 17.60 -7.75 -20.32
C ARG A 120 16.22 -7.10 -20.41
N ARG A 121 15.95 -6.42 -21.52
CA ARG A 121 14.67 -5.71 -21.73
C ARG A 121 13.45 -6.63 -21.78
N SER A 122 13.58 -7.82 -22.37
CA SER A 122 12.49 -8.80 -22.40
C SER A 122 12.10 -9.29 -21.00
N THR A 123 13.09 -9.48 -20.10
CA THR A 123 12.82 -9.79 -18.69
C THR A 123 12.14 -8.61 -18.01
N ALA A 124 12.56 -7.38 -18.30
CA ALA A 124 11.98 -6.19 -17.70
C ALA A 124 10.52 -5.95 -18.14
N VAL A 125 10.22 -6.16 -19.42
CA VAL A 125 8.82 -6.11 -19.91
C VAL A 125 7.98 -7.18 -19.24
N LEU A 126 8.50 -8.40 -19.12
CA LEU A 126 7.77 -9.49 -18.46
C LEU A 126 7.55 -9.19 -16.96
N ALA A 127 8.55 -8.64 -16.25
CA ALA A 127 8.40 -8.23 -14.85
C ALA A 127 7.29 -7.18 -14.68
N ALA A 128 7.27 -6.15 -15.53
CA ALA A 128 6.24 -5.13 -15.53
C ALA A 128 4.83 -5.70 -15.77
N TRP A 129 4.68 -6.71 -16.61
CA TRP A 129 3.42 -7.44 -16.78
C TRP A 129 3.06 -8.27 -15.55
N LEU A 130 4.01 -9.02 -15.01
CA LEU A 130 3.77 -9.83 -13.82
C LEU A 130 3.36 -8.98 -12.62
N LEU A 131 3.92 -7.76 -12.46
CA LEU A 131 3.52 -6.81 -11.43
C LEU A 131 2.02 -6.52 -11.47
N THR A 132 1.41 -6.43 -12.66
CA THR A 132 -0.03 -6.17 -12.78
C THR A 132 -0.91 -7.25 -12.18
N GLY A 133 -0.37 -8.45 -11.99
CA GLY A 133 -1.03 -9.56 -11.33
C GLY A 133 -0.60 -9.69 -9.87
N PHE A 134 0.67 -9.98 -9.62
CA PHE A 134 1.14 -10.25 -8.25
C PHE A 134 1.25 -8.98 -7.37
N GLY A 135 1.31 -7.79 -7.97
CA GLY A 135 1.45 -6.54 -7.24
C GLY A 135 0.24 -6.16 -6.36
N TYR A 136 -0.91 -6.76 -6.61
CA TYR A 136 -2.11 -6.63 -5.76
C TYR A 136 -2.02 -7.55 -4.54
N TYR A 137 -3.12 -7.61 -3.73
CA TYR A 137 -3.19 -8.54 -2.61
C TYR A 137 -2.84 -9.96 -3.06
N GLY A 138 -2.00 -10.62 -2.28
CA GLY A 138 -1.39 -11.89 -2.62
C GLY A 138 0.10 -11.81 -2.34
N PHE A 139 0.96 -12.42 -3.15
CA PHE A 139 2.41 -12.33 -2.91
C PHE A 139 3.05 -11.01 -3.32
N GLY A 140 2.29 -10.05 -3.83
CA GLY A 140 2.72 -8.65 -3.95
C GLY A 140 2.60 -7.84 -2.66
N THR A 141 2.12 -8.45 -1.59
CA THR A 141 1.99 -7.83 -0.27
C THR A 141 3.29 -7.99 0.51
N TYR A 142 3.85 -6.88 0.97
CA TYR A 142 5.02 -6.89 1.84
C TYR A 142 4.60 -6.87 3.32
N LEU A 143 5.58 -7.01 4.23
CA LEU A 143 5.31 -6.92 5.67
C LEU A 143 4.50 -5.64 5.97
N SER A 144 3.62 -5.67 6.94
CA SER A 144 2.56 -4.70 7.22
C SER A 144 1.32 -4.78 6.31
N GLY A 145 1.12 -5.87 5.57
CA GLY A 145 -0.12 -6.12 4.81
C GLY A 145 -0.37 -5.19 3.61
N THR A 146 0.63 -4.43 3.16
CA THR A 146 0.47 -3.43 2.10
C THR A 146 0.86 -4.02 0.73
N PRO A 147 -0.01 -4.00 -0.29
CA PRO A 147 0.34 -4.44 -1.64
C PRO A 147 1.17 -3.39 -2.40
N MET A 148 1.97 -3.83 -3.36
CA MET A 148 2.70 -2.91 -4.26
C MET A 148 1.75 -2.13 -5.19
N LEU A 149 0.65 -2.77 -5.62
CA LEU A 149 -0.41 -2.18 -6.42
C LEU A 149 -1.67 -2.07 -5.58
N GLU A 150 -2.02 -0.87 -5.17
CA GLU A 150 -3.27 -0.60 -4.48
C GLU A 150 -4.34 -0.09 -5.45
N GLU A 151 -5.59 -0.33 -5.14
CA GLU A 151 -6.75 0.14 -5.91
C GLU A 151 -7.11 1.60 -5.59
N LYS A 152 -6.20 2.31 -4.91
CA LYS A 152 -6.39 3.67 -4.38
C LYS A 152 -5.18 4.52 -4.68
N LEU A 153 -5.38 5.84 -4.69
CA LEU A 153 -4.29 6.81 -4.78
C LEU A 153 -3.89 7.27 -3.38
N VAL A 154 -2.86 6.67 -2.84
CA VAL A 154 -2.34 7.01 -1.50
C VAL A 154 -0.87 7.41 -1.55
N PRO A 155 -0.36 8.22 -0.60
CA PRO A 155 1.02 8.70 -0.63
C PRO A 155 2.07 7.60 -0.78
N ARG A 156 1.90 6.47 -0.10
CA ARG A 156 2.84 5.34 -0.16
C ARG A 156 2.94 4.75 -1.56
N THR A 157 1.82 4.59 -2.28
CA THR A 157 1.83 4.05 -3.63
C THR A 157 2.39 5.04 -4.64
N VAL A 158 2.19 6.34 -4.44
CA VAL A 158 2.75 7.39 -5.29
C VAL A 158 4.26 7.52 -5.08
N ALA A 159 4.77 7.27 -3.88
CA ALA A 159 6.20 7.28 -3.60
C ALA A 159 6.95 6.05 -4.15
N LEU A 160 6.27 4.92 -4.30
CA LEU A 160 6.87 3.63 -4.69
C LEU A 160 7.57 3.64 -6.06
N PRO A 161 7.04 4.26 -7.13
CA PRO A 161 7.74 4.42 -8.40
C PRO A 161 9.09 5.09 -8.25
N PHE A 162 9.18 6.13 -7.45
CA PHE A 162 10.41 6.88 -7.19
C PHE A 162 11.39 6.05 -6.35
N ALA A 163 10.89 5.29 -5.38
CA ALA A 163 11.68 4.34 -4.61
C ALA A 163 12.33 3.28 -5.53
N LEU A 164 11.55 2.64 -6.39
CA LEU A 164 12.06 1.64 -7.34
C LEU A 164 13.04 2.25 -8.34
N ALA A 165 12.76 3.44 -8.87
CA ALA A 165 13.68 4.15 -9.78
C ALA A 165 15.01 4.50 -9.07
N GLY A 166 14.95 4.92 -7.81
CA GLY A 166 16.14 5.18 -6.98
C GLY A 166 16.98 3.92 -6.76
N LEU A 167 16.35 2.79 -6.48
CA LEU A 167 17.03 1.50 -6.32
C LEU A 167 17.57 0.97 -7.66
N ALA A 168 16.87 1.19 -8.77
CA ALA A 168 17.37 0.89 -10.11
C ALA A 168 18.64 1.69 -10.44
N ALA A 169 18.61 3.00 -10.17
CA ALA A 169 19.78 3.87 -10.35
C ALA A 169 20.94 3.44 -9.44
N THR A 170 20.65 2.95 -8.23
CA THR A 170 21.64 2.38 -7.30
C THR A 170 22.34 1.15 -7.90
N VAL A 171 21.55 0.20 -8.43
CA VAL A 171 22.07 -0.99 -9.11
C VAL A 171 22.93 -0.61 -10.31
N CYS A 172 22.53 0.42 -11.06
CA CYS A 172 23.29 0.96 -12.19
C CYS A 172 24.55 1.75 -11.79
N GLY A 173 24.81 1.96 -10.49
CA GLY A 173 25.96 2.75 -10.01
C GLY A 173 25.84 4.25 -10.28
N ARG A 174 24.62 4.80 -10.27
CA ARG A 174 24.29 6.22 -10.52
C ARG A 174 23.81 6.91 -9.23
N PRO A 175 24.71 7.23 -8.30
CA PRO A 175 24.30 7.67 -6.96
C PRO A 175 23.53 9.01 -6.95
N ILE A 176 23.85 9.95 -7.83
CA ILE A 176 23.16 11.24 -7.90
C ILE A 176 21.73 11.04 -8.37
N GLU A 177 21.51 10.25 -9.43
CA GLU A 177 20.18 9.90 -9.92
C GLU A 177 19.37 9.17 -8.84
N ALA A 178 20.00 8.21 -8.15
CA ALA A 178 19.39 7.52 -7.01
C ALA A 178 18.95 8.50 -5.92
N GLY A 179 19.81 9.46 -5.57
CA GLY A 179 19.51 10.50 -4.59
C GLY A 179 18.29 11.34 -4.95
N VAL A 180 18.19 11.79 -6.20
CA VAL A 180 17.06 12.59 -6.68
C VAL A 180 15.75 11.81 -6.54
N TRP A 181 15.72 10.53 -6.95
CA TRP A 181 14.54 9.70 -6.85
C TRP A 181 14.16 9.40 -5.40
N ILE A 182 15.14 9.15 -4.52
CA ILE A 182 14.88 8.91 -3.09
C ILE A 182 14.33 10.17 -2.42
N ILE A 183 14.83 11.37 -2.72
CA ILE A 183 14.29 12.63 -2.22
C ILE A 183 12.82 12.78 -2.67
N ALA A 184 12.52 12.51 -3.93
CA ALA A 184 11.13 12.56 -4.42
C ALA A 184 10.22 11.59 -3.65
N ALA A 185 10.71 10.36 -3.37
CA ALA A 185 9.97 9.39 -2.56
C ALA A 185 9.74 9.89 -1.13
N VAL A 186 10.75 10.51 -0.48
CA VAL A 186 10.63 11.10 0.88
C VAL A 186 9.59 12.22 0.91
N VAL A 187 9.63 13.13 -0.06
CA VAL A 187 8.68 14.26 -0.15
C VAL A 187 7.25 13.75 -0.30
N LEU A 188 7.03 12.73 -1.13
CA LEU A 188 5.70 12.17 -1.36
C LEU A 188 5.21 11.32 -0.20
N HIS A 189 6.08 10.48 0.37
CA HIS A 189 5.77 9.65 1.53
C HIS A 189 7.04 9.36 2.34
N PRO A 190 7.24 10.04 3.48
CA PRO A 190 8.47 9.95 4.27
C PRO A 190 8.88 8.52 4.61
N VAL A 191 7.93 7.69 5.03
CA VAL A 191 8.18 6.30 5.42
C VAL A 191 8.77 5.48 4.26
N THR A 192 8.17 5.54 3.07
CA THR A 192 8.69 4.85 1.88
C THR A 192 10.07 5.38 1.49
N GLY A 193 10.26 6.70 1.54
CA GLY A 193 11.53 7.32 1.19
C GLY A 193 12.66 6.97 2.15
N ILE A 194 12.43 7.02 3.48
CA ILE A 194 13.42 6.67 4.51
C ILE A 194 13.80 5.18 4.41
N ASN A 195 12.84 4.29 4.22
CA ASN A 195 13.11 2.87 4.02
C ASN A 195 13.93 2.63 2.74
N THR A 196 13.63 3.36 1.66
CA THR A 196 14.42 3.29 0.43
C THR A 196 15.84 3.79 0.64
N LEU A 197 16.04 4.85 1.42
CA LEU A 197 17.37 5.34 1.81
C LEU A 197 18.14 4.28 2.61
N GLY A 198 17.49 3.63 3.57
CA GLY A 198 18.11 2.53 4.33
C GLY A 198 18.58 1.39 3.42
N ILE A 199 17.74 0.96 2.48
CA ILE A 199 18.10 -0.06 1.49
C ILE A 199 19.27 0.43 0.61
N PHE A 200 19.24 1.67 0.13
CA PHE A 200 20.32 2.28 -0.65
C PHE A 200 21.66 2.25 0.09
N MET A 201 21.67 2.63 1.36
CA MET A 201 22.88 2.67 2.19
C MET A 201 23.46 1.27 2.41
N VAL A 202 22.64 0.31 2.81
CA VAL A 202 23.07 -1.08 3.04
C VAL A 202 23.56 -1.73 1.73
N TYR A 203 22.81 -1.56 0.64
CA TYR A 203 23.20 -2.10 -0.67
C TYR A 203 24.55 -1.54 -1.12
N SER A 204 24.78 -0.23 -0.95
CA SER A 204 26.01 0.47 -1.33
C SER A 204 27.19 -0.01 -0.49
N LEU A 205 26.99 -0.17 0.82
CA LEU A 205 28.00 -0.69 1.74
C LEU A 205 28.41 -2.11 1.36
N LEU A 206 27.46 -3.00 1.17
CA LEU A 206 27.73 -4.40 0.77
C LEU A 206 28.40 -4.47 -0.61
N SER A 207 28.06 -3.54 -1.52
CA SER A 207 28.70 -3.48 -2.83
C SER A 207 30.17 -3.07 -2.74
N THR A 208 30.51 -2.19 -1.83
CA THR A 208 31.88 -1.74 -1.56
C THR A 208 32.70 -2.85 -0.92
N ILE A 209 32.17 -3.51 0.10
CA ILE A 209 32.84 -4.64 0.79
C ILE A 209 33.15 -5.76 -0.22
N ALA A 210 32.18 -6.12 -1.06
CA ALA A 210 32.34 -7.19 -2.04
C ALA A 210 33.36 -6.89 -3.16
N SER A 211 33.68 -5.61 -3.39
CA SER A 211 34.57 -5.19 -4.48
C SER A 211 36.06 -5.22 -4.13
N GLY A 212 36.43 -5.33 -2.86
CA GLY A 212 37.81 -5.27 -2.41
C GLY A 212 38.49 -3.89 -2.66
N SER A 213 39.57 -3.60 -1.93
CA SER A 213 40.22 -2.29 -1.89
C SER A 213 41.10 -1.91 -3.12
N ALA A 214 41.04 -2.69 -4.21
CA ALA A 214 42.15 -2.70 -5.19
C ALA A 214 42.02 -1.72 -6.38
N ALA A 215 40.92 -0.97 -6.57
CA ALA A 215 40.82 -0.11 -7.75
C ALA A 215 40.52 1.36 -7.41
N PRO A 216 41.37 2.33 -7.86
CA PRO A 216 41.21 3.78 -7.57
C PRO A 216 39.86 4.35 -8.08
N ARG A 217 39.29 3.80 -9.16
CA ARG A 217 37.96 4.19 -9.68
C ARG A 217 36.82 3.79 -8.74
N GLN A 218 36.99 2.73 -7.96
CA GLN A 218 35.99 2.27 -6.97
C GLN A 218 36.00 3.14 -5.71
N ALA A 219 37.15 3.63 -5.29
CA ALA A 219 37.27 4.59 -4.18
C ALA A 219 36.55 5.91 -4.49
N LEU A 220 36.59 6.39 -5.73
CA LEU A 220 35.86 7.58 -6.15
C LEU A 220 34.34 7.34 -6.18
N SER A 221 33.91 6.15 -6.58
CA SER A 221 32.49 5.73 -6.53
C SER A 221 31.99 5.67 -5.08
N PHE A 222 32.76 5.07 -4.18
CA PHE A 222 32.41 5.00 -2.75
C PHE A 222 32.28 6.37 -2.11
N ARG A 223 33.24 7.28 -2.34
CA ARG A 223 33.18 8.67 -1.82
C ARG A 223 31.93 9.41 -2.32
N ARG A 224 31.54 9.20 -3.59
CA ARG A 224 30.27 9.76 -4.13
C ARG A 224 29.04 9.16 -3.44
N PHE A 225 29.01 7.85 -3.22
CA PHE A 225 27.93 7.20 -2.48
C PHE A 225 27.83 7.73 -1.05
N VAL A 226 28.95 7.86 -0.34
CA VAL A 226 28.98 8.42 1.02
C VAL A 226 28.51 9.87 1.01
N ALA A 227 29.00 10.71 0.09
CA ALA A 227 28.60 12.11 0.00
C ALA A 227 27.09 12.26 -0.28
N VAL A 228 26.55 11.51 -1.26
CA VAL A 228 25.12 11.50 -1.56
C VAL A 228 24.32 10.95 -0.38
N GLY A 229 24.80 9.89 0.26
CA GLY A 229 24.17 9.32 1.46
C GLY A 229 24.11 10.33 2.61
N CYS A 230 25.19 11.07 2.89
CA CYS A 230 25.20 12.12 3.92
C CYS A 230 24.20 13.25 3.58
N VAL A 231 24.16 13.69 2.32
CA VAL A 231 23.18 14.70 1.87
C VAL A 231 21.76 14.19 2.03
N LEU A 232 21.48 12.95 1.64
CA LEU A 232 20.17 12.32 1.79
C LEU A 232 19.79 12.18 3.26
N ILE A 233 20.71 11.73 4.12
CA ILE A 233 20.46 11.62 5.58
C ILE A 233 20.14 13.00 6.15
N PHE A 234 20.89 14.04 5.75
CA PHE A 234 20.62 15.39 6.20
C PHE A 234 19.24 15.87 5.76
N PHE A 235 18.91 15.79 4.48
CA PHE A 235 17.60 16.21 3.98
C PHE A 235 16.45 15.37 4.55
N CYS A 236 16.59 14.04 4.58
CA CYS A 236 15.59 13.17 5.17
C CYS A 236 15.47 13.40 6.68
N GLY A 237 16.58 13.64 7.36
CA GLY A 237 16.60 13.96 8.79
C GLY A 237 15.91 15.28 9.09
N VAL A 238 16.19 16.34 8.33
CA VAL A 238 15.51 17.64 8.48
C VAL A 238 14.03 17.51 8.16
N PHE A 239 13.67 16.82 7.08
CA PHE A 239 12.29 16.61 6.71
C PHE A 239 11.57 15.73 7.75
N ALA A 240 12.15 14.60 8.15
CA ALA A 240 11.60 13.75 9.19
C ALA A 240 11.49 14.49 10.53
N TRP A 241 12.49 15.28 10.91
CA TRP A 241 12.44 16.11 12.11
C TRP A 241 11.30 17.13 12.07
N SER A 242 11.04 17.74 10.94
CA SER A 242 9.91 18.65 10.78
C SER A 242 8.56 17.94 10.87
N GLN A 243 8.49 16.67 10.48
CA GLN A 243 7.31 15.82 10.52
C GLN A 243 7.13 15.12 11.89
N LEU A 244 8.24 14.71 12.52
CA LEU A 244 8.29 14.02 13.81
C LEU A 244 8.25 14.99 15.02
N ARG A 245 7.91 16.25 14.83
CA ARG A 245 7.61 17.19 15.91
C ARG A 245 6.26 16.86 16.59
N SER A 246 5.99 15.57 16.75
CA SER A 246 4.92 15.16 17.64
C SER A 246 5.40 15.32 19.08
N ASP A 247 4.57 15.89 19.94
CA ASP A 247 4.78 15.87 21.39
C ASP A 247 4.67 14.43 21.98
N ALA A 248 4.66 13.44 21.08
CA ALA A 248 4.57 12.04 21.45
C ALA A 248 5.84 11.57 22.16
N PRO A 249 5.73 10.82 23.25
CA PRO A 249 6.87 10.29 23.99
C PRO A 249 7.71 9.36 23.10
N MET A 250 9.02 9.36 23.32
CA MET A 250 9.97 8.51 22.56
C MET A 250 9.71 7.00 22.76
N TRP A 251 9.02 6.62 23.81
CA TRP A 251 8.80 5.23 24.18
C TRP A 251 7.31 4.97 24.38
N LEU A 252 6.84 3.84 23.83
CA LEU A 252 5.50 3.34 24.09
C LEU A 252 5.39 2.85 25.54
N ASP A 253 4.50 3.44 26.30
CA ASP A 253 4.12 2.89 27.59
C ASP A 253 3.13 1.72 27.44
N ASN A 254 2.90 1.00 28.54
CA ASN A 254 2.02 -0.17 28.52
C ASN A 254 0.56 0.18 28.20
N ALA A 255 0.07 1.35 28.63
CA ALA A 255 -1.29 1.79 28.39
C ALA A 255 -1.51 2.09 26.88
N TRP A 256 -0.59 2.84 26.28
CA TRP A 256 -0.64 3.12 24.86
C TRP A 256 -0.52 1.84 24.00
N ARG A 257 0.43 0.96 24.37
CA ARG A 257 0.60 -0.33 23.70
C ARG A 257 -0.65 -1.22 23.80
N ALA A 258 -1.36 -1.18 24.93
CA ALA A 258 -2.60 -1.94 25.11
C ALA A 258 -3.72 -1.51 24.15
N VAL A 259 -3.76 -0.25 23.74
CA VAL A 259 -4.70 0.26 22.74
C VAL A 259 -4.25 -0.06 21.31
N ILE A 260 -2.95 0.12 21.00
CA ILE A 260 -2.41 -0.11 19.64
C ILE A 260 -2.50 -1.59 19.25
N SER A 261 -2.14 -2.51 20.17
CA SER A 261 -2.05 -3.94 19.88
C SER A 261 -3.32 -4.54 19.29
N PRO A 262 -4.52 -4.37 19.86
CA PRO A 262 -5.74 -4.92 19.29
C PRO A 262 -6.27 -4.16 18.06
N THR A 263 -5.83 -2.91 17.84
CA THR A 263 -6.37 -2.04 16.79
C THR A 263 -5.54 -2.10 15.50
N VAL A 264 -4.27 -1.82 15.61
CA VAL A 264 -3.33 -1.75 14.47
C VAL A 264 -2.09 -2.63 14.65
N GLY A 265 -2.06 -3.45 15.72
CA GLY A 265 -0.89 -4.25 16.06
C GLY A 265 -0.37 -5.12 14.91
N SER A 266 -1.26 -5.67 14.08
CA SER A 266 -0.88 -6.44 12.89
C SER A 266 -0.18 -5.62 11.80
N TYR A 267 -0.30 -4.29 11.83
CA TYR A 267 0.34 -3.38 10.87
C TYR A 267 1.61 -2.75 11.40
N VAL A 268 1.78 -2.70 12.72
CA VAL A 268 2.86 -1.97 13.38
C VAL A 268 3.81 -2.83 14.20
N PHE A 269 3.44 -4.06 14.55
CA PHE A 269 4.29 -5.03 15.27
C PHE A 269 4.49 -6.29 14.46
N ILE A 270 5.73 -6.60 14.09
CA ILE A 270 6.05 -7.84 13.34
C ILE A 270 5.63 -9.06 14.14
N SER A 271 5.77 -9.04 15.47
CA SER A 271 5.39 -10.14 16.35
C SER A 271 3.89 -10.42 16.41
N GLN A 272 3.06 -9.48 15.99
CA GLN A 272 1.59 -9.58 16.00
C GLN A 272 0.98 -9.76 14.61
N ASP A 273 1.80 -9.71 13.56
CA ASP A 273 1.38 -9.93 12.19
C ASP A 273 1.10 -11.43 11.93
N THR A 274 0.06 -11.92 12.62
CA THR A 274 -0.25 -13.35 12.68
C THR A 274 -1.20 -13.84 11.59
N ALA A 275 -1.96 -12.93 10.96
CA ALA A 275 -3.06 -13.34 10.09
C ALA A 275 -2.70 -13.41 8.59
N TRP A 276 -1.78 -12.58 8.11
CA TRP A 276 -1.55 -12.37 6.68
C TRP A 276 -0.18 -12.83 6.18
N LEU A 277 0.82 -12.81 7.06
CA LEU A 277 2.21 -13.07 6.76
C LEU A 277 2.58 -14.52 6.48
N PRO A 278 2.00 -15.54 7.16
CA PRO A 278 2.51 -16.91 6.97
C PRO A 278 2.38 -17.42 5.54
N ALA A 279 1.47 -16.85 4.74
CA ALA A 279 1.18 -17.40 3.42
C ALA A 279 1.70 -16.53 2.26
N LEU A 280 1.59 -15.20 2.33
CA LEU A 280 1.77 -14.34 1.16
C LEU A 280 3.21 -13.91 0.95
N PHE A 281 3.84 -13.34 1.98
CA PHE A 281 5.24 -12.90 1.90
C PHE A 281 6.22 -14.08 1.75
N PRO A 282 6.10 -15.19 2.50
CA PRO A 282 6.88 -16.41 2.24
C PRO A 282 6.71 -16.95 0.83
N THR A 283 5.51 -16.86 0.25
CA THR A 283 5.30 -17.30 -1.15
C THR A 283 6.11 -16.44 -2.11
N ALA A 284 6.14 -15.11 -1.94
CA ALA A 284 7.00 -14.23 -2.75
C ALA A 284 8.49 -14.61 -2.62
N LEU A 285 8.97 -14.87 -1.38
CA LEU A 285 10.33 -15.30 -1.12
C LEU A 285 10.64 -16.64 -1.82
N VAL A 286 9.75 -17.62 -1.71
CA VAL A 286 9.94 -18.95 -2.31
C VAL A 286 9.93 -18.85 -3.84
N VAL A 287 8.89 -18.24 -4.42
CA VAL A 287 8.75 -18.10 -5.87
C VAL A 287 9.90 -17.29 -6.48
N GLY A 288 10.22 -16.15 -5.84
CA GLY A 288 11.34 -15.31 -6.27
C GLY A 288 12.69 -15.98 -6.10
N GLY A 289 12.93 -16.64 -4.95
CA GLY A 289 14.14 -17.38 -4.68
C GLY A 289 14.37 -18.51 -5.68
N ILE A 290 13.34 -19.31 -5.95
CA ILE A 290 13.38 -20.34 -6.99
C ILE A 290 13.68 -19.71 -8.36
N GLY A 291 13.01 -18.62 -8.71
CA GLY A 291 13.22 -17.92 -9.96
C GLY A 291 14.67 -17.46 -10.13
N ILE A 292 15.26 -16.85 -9.09
CA ILE A 292 16.64 -16.38 -9.08
C ILE A 292 17.64 -17.56 -9.22
N LEU A 293 17.41 -18.64 -8.48
CA LEU A 293 18.28 -19.81 -8.54
C LEU A 293 18.16 -20.53 -9.89
N ALA A 294 16.95 -20.68 -10.41
CA ALA A 294 16.68 -21.39 -11.65
C ALA A 294 17.17 -20.66 -12.90
N CYS A 295 17.15 -19.33 -12.90
CA CYS A 295 17.66 -18.55 -14.06
C CYS A 295 19.19 -18.56 -14.17
N ARG A 296 19.90 -19.01 -13.12
CA ARG A 296 21.37 -19.14 -13.07
C ARG A 296 22.12 -17.87 -13.44
N ASP A 297 21.54 -16.70 -13.16
CA ASP A 297 22.19 -15.41 -13.37
C ASP A 297 22.93 -14.96 -12.10
N PRO A 298 24.28 -15.03 -12.06
CA PRO A 298 25.03 -14.74 -10.85
C PRO A 298 24.99 -13.25 -10.48
N ASN A 299 24.69 -12.36 -11.40
CA ASN A 299 24.54 -10.93 -11.11
C ASN A 299 23.22 -10.68 -10.41
N LEU A 300 22.13 -11.23 -10.94
CA LEU A 300 20.82 -11.14 -10.31
C LEU A 300 20.85 -11.76 -8.90
N ALA A 301 21.48 -12.91 -8.73
CA ALA A 301 21.63 -13.54 -7.41
C ALA A 301 22.38 -12.64 -6.42
N ARG A 302 23.50 -12.01 -6.82
CA ARG A 302 24.23 -11.07 -5.97
C ARG A 302 23.43 -9.84 -5.60
N ILE A 303 22.67 -9.28 -6.54
CA ILE A 303 21.77 -8.14 -6.30
C ILE A 303 20.69 -8.52 -5.30
N ALA A 304 20.06 -9.69 -5.51
CA ALA A 304 19.01 -10.20 -4.64
C ALA A 304 19.49 -10.45 -3.20
N VAL A 305 20.69 -11.01 -3.04
CA VAL A 305 21.30 -11.20 -1.69
C VAL A 305 21.49 -9.85 -0.99
N LYS A 306 22.01 -8.82 -1.68
CA LYS A 306 22.22 -7.50 -1.07
C LYS A 306 20.90 -6.84 -0.63
N PHE A 307 19.87 -6.92 -1.47
CA PHE A 307 18.54 -6.42 -1.11
C PHE A 307 17.90 -7.26 0.00
N GLY A 308 18.08 -8.58 -0.03
CA GLY A 308 17.63 -9.48 1.03
C GLY A 308 18.25 -9.15 2.39
N VAL A 309 19.57 -8.91 2.43
CA VAL A 309 20.25 -8.49 3.65
C VAL A 309 19.75 -7.12 4.12
N ALA A 310 19.54 -6.16 3.22
CA ALA A 310 19.02 -4.84 3.59
C ALA A 310 17.62 -4.94 4.22
N ALA A 311 16.72 -5.71 3.61
CA ALA A 311 15.38 -5.94 4.14
C ALA A 311 15.40 -6.68 5.48
N LEU A 312 16.25 -7.71 5.61
CA LEU A 312 16.39 -8.45 6.87
C LEU A 312 16.89 -7.55 8.01
N LEU A 313 17.88 -6.70 7.75
CA LEU A 313 18.39 -5.75 8.74
C LEU A 313 17.30 -4.74 9.14
N ALA A 314 16.49 -4.28 8.21
CA ALA A 314 15.35 -3.40 8.50
C ALA A 314 14.30 -4.10 9.38
N CYS A 315 13.97 -5.36 9.10
CA CYS A 315 13.06 -6.15 9.93
C CYS A 315 13.63 -6.41 11.33
N LEU A 316 14.92 -6.73 11.44
CA LEU A 316 15.58 -6.92 12.74
C LEU A 316 15.61 -5.63 13.56
N LEU A 317 15.89 -4.50 12.90
CA LEU A 317 15.86 -3.17 13.54
C LEU A 317 14.45 -2.86 14.05
N HIS A 318 13.43 -3.08 13.23
CA HIS A 318 12.04 -2.88 13.62
C HIS A 318 11.67 -3.77 14.81
N TRP A 319 11.89 -5.08 14.69
CA TRP A 319 11.57 -6.04 15.74
C TRP A 319 12.26 -5.69 17.07
N LEU A 320 13.55 -5.35 17.04
CA LEU A 320 14.28 -5.00 18.25
C LEU A 320 13.80 -3.68 18.84
N ALA A 321 13.73 -2.63 18.02
CA ALA A 321 13.45 -1.29 18.51
C ALA A 321 11.96 -1.08 18.81
N VAL A 322 11.06 -1.57 17.98
CA VAL A 322 9.62 -1.36 18.13
C VAL A 322 8.96 -2.45 18.97
N ASP A 323 9.09 -3.72 18.56
CA ASP A 323 8.39 -4.82 19.23
C ASP A 323 8.93 -5.05 20.65
N ARG A 324 10.26 -4.98 20.85
CA ARG A 324 10.91 -5.27 22.12
C ARG A 324 11.09 -4.05 22.99
N LEU A 325 11.60 -2.97 22.42
CA LEU A 325 11.93 -1.77 23.20
C LEU A 325 10.79 -0.74 23.25
N GLY A 326 9.86 -0.77 22.28
CA GLY A 326 8.77 0.22 22.21
C GLY A 326 9.23 1.60 21.73
N PHE A 327 10.27 1.69 20.89
CA PHE A 327 10.82 2.95 20.43
C PHE A 327 9.93 3.56 19.33
N HIS A 328 9.13 4.55 19.71
CA HIS A 328 8.09 5.18 18.90
C HIS A 328 8.58 5.78 17.57
N PRO A 329 9.73 6.50 17.49
CA PRO A 329 10.18 7.05 16.20
C PRO A 329 10.43 6.00 15.12
N LEU A 330 10.85 4.78 15.49
CA LEU A 330 11.01 3.67 14.54
C LEU A 330 9.68 2.96 14.24
N LEU A 331 8.70 3.02 15.13
CA LEU A 331 7.35 2.58 14.81
C LEU A 331 6.76 3.43 13.69
N GLU A 332 6.88 4.76 13.75
CA GLU A 332 6.44 5.66 12.68
C GLU A 332 7.23 5.48 11.38
N ALA A 333 8.54 5.24 11.46
CA ALA A 333 9.39 4.98 10.30
C ALA A 333 9.11 3.62 9.64
N SER A 334 8.48 2.68 10.38
CA SER A 334 8.05 1.35 9.90
C SER A 334 9.12 0.66 9.05
N PRO A 335 10.33 0.34 9.59
CA PRO A 335 11.43 -0.25 8.81
C PRO A 335 11.08 -1.57 8.12
N GLU A 336 10.13 -2.36 8.65
CA GLU A 336 9.65 -3.62 8.06
C GLU A 336 9.05 -3.41 6.66
N ARG A 337 8.57 -2.20 6.35
CA ARG A 337 8.06 -1.84 5.02
C ARG A 337 9.15 -1.83 3.94
N ALA A 338 10.44 -1.83 4.33
CA ALA A 338 11.55 -2.05 3.40
C ALA A 338 11.44 -3.39 2.65
N THR A 339 10.61 -4.33 3.15
CA THR A 339 10.36 -5.61 2.49
C THR A 339 9.64 -5.50 1.13
N PHE A 340 9.14 -4.32 0.73
CA PHE A 340 8.66 -4.10 -0.64
C PHE A 340 9.73 -4.45 -1.69
N ILE A 341 11.02 -4.28 -1.36
CA ILE A 341 12.11 -4.62 -2.28
C ILE A 341 12.23 -6.14 -2.52
N ILE A 342 11.88 -6.93 -1.51
CA ILE A 342 11.85 -8.40 -1.65
C ILE A 342 10.79 -8.82 -2.65
N VAL A 343 9.61 -8.18 -2.57
CA VAL A 343 8.51 -8.43 -3.51
C VAL A 343 8.92 -8.01 -4.94
N ALA A 344 9.53 -6.84 -5.09
CA ALA A 344 10.02 -6.37 -6.38
C ALA A 344 11.06 -7.31 -6.99
N ILE A 345 12.08 -7.71 -6.22
CA ILE A 345 13.14 -8.61 -6.70
C ILE A 345 12.62 -10.04 -6.96
N ALA A 346 11.60 -10.48 -6.22
CA ALA A 346 10.92 -11.76 -6.47
C ALA A 346 10.22 -11.75 -7.84
N GLY A 347 9.54 -10.66 -8.18
CA GLY A 347 8.94 -10.46 -9.51
C GLY A 347 9.98 -10.51 -10.63
N VAL A 348 11.13 -9.85 -10.43
CA VAL A 348 12.26 -9.89 -11.38
C VAL A 348 12.83 -11.31 -11.51
N GLY A 349 12.99 -12.04 -10.40
CA GLY A 349 13.45 -13.43 -10.38
C GLY A 349 12.50 -14.35 -11.16
N LEU A 350 11.20 -14.23 -10.91
CA LEU A 350 10.18 -14.96 -11.63
C LEU A 350 10.22 -14.67 -13.14
N ALA A 351 10.28 -13.39 -13.53
CA ALA A 351 10.37 -12.99 -14.93
C ALA A 351 11.63 -13.54 -15.61
N ALA A 352 12.78 -13.51 -14.93
CA ALA A 352 14.03 -14.05 -15.44
C ALA A 352 13.95 -15.56 -15.66
N TRP A 353 13.33 -16.27 -14.74
CA TRP A 353 13.11 -17.72 -14.87
C TRP A 353 12.15 -18.07 -15.99
N LEU A 354 10.98 -17.44 -16.05
CA LEU A 354 10.01 -17.65 -17.12
C LEU A 354 10.62 -17.41 -18.50
N ARG A 355 11.38 -16.32 -18.64
CA ARG A 355 12.14 -16.08 -19.86
C ARG A 355 13.16 -17.19 -20.16
N SER A 356 13.85 -17.70 -19.15
CA SER A 356 14.81 -18.81 -19.35
C SER A 356 14.13 -20.08 -19.82
N LEU A 357 12.95 -20.40 -19.28
CA LEU A 357 12.13 -21.53 -19.73
C LEU A 357 11.69 -21.35 -21.18
N ALA A 358 11.18 -20.15 -21.52
CA ALA A 358 10.66 -19.87 -22.86
C ALA A 358 11.69 -20.01 -23.98
N VAL A 359 12.98 -19.79 -23.71
CA VAL A 359 14.04 -19.91 -24.73
C VAL A 359 14.65 -21.31 -24.82
N GLN A 360 14.30 -22.26 -23.93
CA GLN A 360 14.89 -23.59 -23.89
C GLN A 360 14.17 -24.60 -24.80
N SER A 361 12.85 -24.52 -24.91
CA SER A 361 12.06 -25.47 -25.67
C SER A 361 10.61 -24.96 -25.86
N ALA A 362 9.88 -25.55 -26.80
CA ALA A 362 8.45 -25.27 -27.01
C ALA A 362 7.62 -25.59 -25.75
N VAL A 363 7.95 -26.68 -25.03
CA VAL A 363 7.30 -27.03 -23.75
C VAL A 363 7.62 -25.97 -22.70
N GLY A 364 8.87 -25.52 -22.63
CA GLY A 364 9.27 -24.42 -21.73
C GLY A 364 8.54 -23.12 -22.05
N THR A 365 8.34 -22.80 -23.33
CA THR A 365 7.54 -21.63 -23.76
C THR A 365 6.10 -21.76 -23.29
N ALA A 366 5.44 -22.89 -23.52
CA ALA A 366 4.07 -23.14 -23.07
C ALA A 366 3.94 -23.03 -21.54
N THR A 367 4.88 -23.65 -20.81
CA THR A 367 4.92 -23.54 -19.34
C THR A 367 5.07 -22.10 -18.87
N ALA A 368 5.99 -21.34 -19.47
CA ALA A 368 6.20 -19.93 -19.13
C ALA A 368 4.95 -19.08 -19.41
N CYS A 369 4.27 -19.32 -20.52
CA CYS A 369 3.02 -18.63 -20.85
C CYS A 369 1.90 -18.95 -19.86
N ILE A 370 1.73 -20.22 -19.48
CA ILE A 370 0.71 -20.64 -18.50
C ILE A 370 0.99 -19.99 -17.15
N MET A 371 2.24 -20.00 -16.69
CA MET A 371 2.62 -19.39 -15.41
C MET A 371 2.43 -17.86 -15.44
N ALA A 372 2.87 -17.21 -16.52
CA ALA A 372 2.66 -15.77 -16.67
C ALA A 372 1.16 -15.42 -16.69
N ALA A 373 0.35 -16.19 -17.42
CA ALA A 373 -1.09 -16.00 -17.43
C ALA A 373 -1.72 -16.22 -16.05
N ALA A 374 -1.30 -17.25 -15.31
CA ALA A 374 -1.76 -17.52 -13.95
C ALA A 374 -1.51 -16.35 -13.01
N VAL A 375 -0.33 -15.72 -13.11
CA VAL A 375 0.03 -14.54 -12.31
C VAL A 375 -0.79 -13.33 -12.74
N VAL A 376 -0.83 -13.02 -14.05
CA VAL A 376 -1.52 -11.83 -14.58
C VAL A 376 -3.03 -11.88 -14.36
N LEU A 377 -3.61 -13.08 -14.43
CA LEU A 377 -5.02 -13.34 -14.13
C LEU A 377 -5.31 -13.45 -12.62
N ARG A 378 -4.32 -13.25 -11.78
CA ARG A 378 -4.45 -13.29 -10.31
C ARG A 378 -5.04 -14.60 -9.79
N LEU A 379 -4.62 -15.74 -10.35
CA LEU A 379 -5.02 -17.02 -9.81
C LEU A 379 -4.55 -17.13 -8.35
N ASP A 380 -5.33 -17.83 -7.53
CA ASP A 380 -5.00 -18.06 -6.13
C ASP A 380 -3.53 -18.53 -6.00
N TYR A 381 -2.78 -17.92 -5.06
CA TYR A 381 -1.36 -18.21 -4.83
C TYR A 381 -1.05 -19.70 -4.62
N ARG A 382 -2.03 -20.47 -4.16
CA ARG A 382 -1.96 -21.93 -3.97
C ARG A 382 -1.81 -22.65 -5.29
N TRP A 383 -2.61 -22.26 -6.28
CA TRP A 383 -2.50 -22.80 -7.64
C TRP A 383 -1.19 -22.39 -8.29
N LEU A 384 -0.76 -21.15 -8.07
CA LEU A 384 0.52 -20.70 -8.59
C LEU A 384 1.67 -21.51 -7.99
N LEU A 385 1.68 -21.76 -6.69
CA LEU A 385 2.71 -22.57 -6.04
C LEU A 385 2.71 -24.00 -6.59
N ILE A 386 1.53 -24.60 -6.80
CA ILE A 386 1.40 -25.92 -7.44
C ILE A 386 1.98 -25.91 -8.87
N ILE A 387 1.66 -24.91 -9.67
CA ILE A 387 2.17 -24.74 -11.04
C ILE A 387 3.69 -24.58 -11.01
N VAL A 388 4.22 -23.75 -10.10
CA VAL A 388 5.67 -23.53 -9.94
C VAL A 388 6.37 -24.84 -9.56
N LEU A 389 5.88 -25.54 -8.53
CA LEU A 389 6.45 -26.80 -8.08
C LEU A 389 6.34 -27.89 -9.18
N GLY A 390 5.20 -27.97 -9.87
CA GLY A 390 5.03 -28.87 -11.00
C GLY A 390 6.01 -28.58 -12.13
N SER A 391 6.24 -27.31 -12.44
CA SER A 391 7.22 -26.90 -13.47
C SER A 391 8.65 -27.25 -13.10
N ILE A 392 9.02 -27.15 -11.83
CA ILE A 392 10.32 -27.59 -11.32
C ILE A 392 10.48 -29.11 -11.52
N VAL A 393 9.46 -29.87 -11.11
CA VAL A 393 9.49 -31.35 -11.29
C VAL A 393 9.65 -31.73 -12.76
N LEU A 394 8.92 -31.06 -13.65
CA LEU A 394 9.03 -31.33 -15.09
C LEU A 394 10.41 -30.95 -15.67
N SER A 395 11.12 -30.03 -15.04
CA SER A 395 12.48 -29.62 -15.43
C SER A 395 13.59 -30.56 -14.95
N LEU A 396 13.29 -31.48 -14.00
CA LEU A 396 14.26 -32.42 -13.48
C LEU A 396 14.56 -33.57 -14.46
N PRO A 397 15.76 -34.22 -14.36
CA PRO A 397 16.05 -35.45 -15.09
C PRO A 397 15.01 -36.52 -14.79
N VAL A 398 14.65 -37.31 -15.80
CA VAL A 398 13.57 -38.34 -15.72
C VAL A 398 13.67 -39.23 -14.49
N ARG A 399 14.90 -39.62 -14.08
CA ARG A 399 15.17 -40.44 -12.90
C ARG A 399 14.73 -39.84 -11.56
N PHE A 400 14.60 -38.52 -11.48
CA PHE A 400 14.16 -37.81 -10.25
C PHE A 400 12.71 -37.35 -10.31
N ARG A 401 12.05 -37.40 -11.49
CA ARG A 401 10.69 -36.89 -11.65
C ARG A 401 9.68 -37.59 -10.78
N LEU A 402 9.79 -38.90 -10.62
CA LEU A 402 8.83 -39.68 -9.83
C LEU A 402 8.89 -39.27 -8.34
N ILE A 403 10.09 -39.21 -7.74
CA ILE A 403 10.27 -38.86 -6.33
C ILE A 403 9.82 -37.42 -6.10
N SER A 404 10.19 -36.50 -7.00
CA SER A 404 9.82 -35.09 -6.90
C SER A 404 8.33 -34.86 -7.16
N ALA A 405 7.70 -35.65 -8.04
CA ALA A 405 6.26 -35.60 -8.27
C ALA A 405 5.47 -36.02 -7.02
N ILE A 406 5.94 -37.07 -6.31
CA ILE A 406 5.36 -37.48 -5.03
C ILE A 406 5.48 -36.36 -4.00
N GLY A 407 6.65 -35.69 -3.90
CA GLY A 407 6.86 -34.55 -3.01
C GLY A 407 5.93 -33.38 -3.31
N VAL A 408 5.73 -33.04 -4.60
CA VAL A 408 4.81 -31.98 -5.02
C VAL A 408 3.34 -32.33 -4.74
N VAL A 409 2.94 -33.57 -5.01
CA VAL A 409 1.57 -34.03 -4.70
C VAL A 409 1.33 -34.01 -3.19
N THR A 410 2.31 -34.46 -2.39
CA THR A 410 2.21 -34.40 -0.93
C THR A 410 2.11 -32.96 -0.43
N ALA A 411 2.96 -32.06 -0.93
CA ALA A 411 2.90 -30.63 -0.59
C ALA A 411 1.56 -30.00 -0.99
N ALA A 412 1.03 -30.34 -2.17
CA ALA A 412 -0.28 -29.88 -2.62
C ALA A 412 -1.43 -30.38 -1.74
N ILE A 413 -1.37 -31.66 -1.33
CA ILE A 413 -2.35 -32.26 -0.39
C ILE A 413 -2.23 -31.59 0.98
N CYS A 414 -1.03 -31.42 1.54
CA CYS A 414 -0.83 -30.73 2.81
C CYS A 414 -1.35 -29.29 2.77
N MET A 415 -1.08 -28.57 1.69
CA MET A 415 -1.63 -27.21 1.51
C MET A 415 -3.14 -27.22 1.37
N ALA A 416 -3.73 -28.14 0.62
CA ALA A 416 -5.17 -28.28 0.52
C ALA A 416 -5.81 -28.58 1.89
N LEU A 417 -5.20 -29.42 2.69
CA LEU A 417 -5.64 -29.75 4.05
C LEU A 417 -5.51 -28.56 5.01
N LEU A 418 -4.39 -27.83 4.97
CA LEU A 418 -4.19 -26.61 5.77
C LEU A 418 -5.19 -25.53 5.41
N THR A 419 -5.57 -25.43 4.14
CA THR A 419 -6.56 -24.46 3.68
C THR A 419 -7.98 -24.87 4.01
N TRP A 420 -8.28 -26.15 4.01
CA TRP A 420 -9.56 -26.66 4.49
C TRP A 420 -9.78 -26.36 5.97
N SER A 421 -8.73 -26.56 6.78
CA SER A 421 -8.78 -26.26 8.22
C SER A 421 -8.89 -24.77 8.54
N SER A 422 -8.41 -23.90 7.66
CA SER A 422 -8.47 -22.43 7.86
C SER A 422 -9.77 -21.79 7.36
N GLN A 423 -10.59 -22.48 6.56
CA GLN A 423 -11.89 -21.96 6.11
C GLN A 423 -12.95 -21.85 7.23
N GLY A 424 -12.70 -22.44 8.40
CA GLY A 424 -13.63 -22.39 9.54
C GLY A 424 -13.51 -21.15 10.44
N THR A 425 -12.54 -20.27 10.28
CA THR A 425 -12.25 -19.22 11.29
C THR A 425 -11.92 -17.82 10.77
N ALA A 426 -11.91 -17.56 9.49
CA ALA A 426 -11.58 -16.23 9.00
C ALA A 426 -12.44 -15.83 7.81
N GLU A 427 -13.18 -14.74 7.98
CA GLU A 427 -13.51 -13.85 6.87
C GLU A 427 -12.18 -13.27 6.32
N GLY A 428 -11.36 -14.12 5.71
CA GLY A 428 -10.27 -13.68 4.88
C GLY A 428 -10.86 -12.88 3.72
N PRO A 429 -10.16 -11.87 3.14
CA PRO A 429 -10.64 -11.21 1.95
C PRO A 429 -10.96 -12.30 0.93
N ALA A 430 -12.24 -12.41 0.61
CA ALA A 430 -12.70 -13.36 -0.40
C ALA A 430 -11.85 -13.11 -1.63
N TYR A 431 -11.18 -14.14 -2.10
CA TYR A 431 -10.37 -14.07 -3.32
C TYR A 431 -11.27 -13.60 -4.45
N GLN A 432 -11.14 -12.33 -4.78
CA GLN A 432 -11.96 -11.72 -5.82
C GLN A 432 -11.22 -11.94 -7.14
N TRP A 433 -11.86 -12.65 -8.05
CA TRP A 433 -11.50 -12.65 -9.45
C TRP A 433 -11.32 -11.21 -9.92
N PRO A 434 -10.36 -10.91 -10.83
CA PRO A 434 -10.19 -9.57 -11.35
C PRO A 434 -11.55 -9.06 -11.82
N HIS A 435 -12.11 -8.11 -11.08
CA HIS A 435 -13.32 -7.44 -11.50
C HIS A 435 -12.94 -6.52 -12.65
N PHE A 436 -13.46 -6.79 -13.84
CA PHE A 436 -13.30 -5.92 -15.01
C PHE A 436 -14.11 -4.62 -14.87
N GLY A 437 -14.12 -4.07 -13.66
CA GLY A 437 -14.89 -2.86 -13.34
C GLY A 437 -14.12 -1.55 -13.49
N GLY A 438 -12.78 -1.60 -13.65
CA GLY A 438 -11.93 -0.41 -13.60
C GLY A 438 -12.30 0.68 -14.61
N PHE A 439 -12.64 0.31 -15.85
CA PHE A 439 -13.18 1.27 -16.83
C PHE A 439 -14.65 1.63 -16.62
N ALA A 440 -15.44 0.75 -16.02
CA ALA A 440 -16.80 1.07 -15.63
C ALA A 440 -16.83 2.06 -14.46
N SER A 441 -15.83 2.00 -13.59
CA SER A 441 -15.62 2.95 -12.49
C SER A 441 -15.09 4.29 -12.96
N LEU A 442 -14.30 4.34 -14.05
CA LEU A 442 -14.00 5.59 -14.78
C LEU A 442 -15.27 6.17 -15.45
N LYS A 443 -16.21 5.32 -15.88
CA LYS A 443 -17.54 5.71 -16.38
C LYS A 443 -18.39 6.31 -15.27
N ALA A 444 -18.06 5.85 -14.09
CA ALA A 444 -18.53 6.40 -12.87
C ALA A 444 -17.36 7.16 -12.15
N LEU A 445 -16.81 8.16 -12.64
CA LEU A 445 -16.54 9.21 -11.66
C LEU A 445 -17.83 9.33 -10.81
N GLY A 446 -18.74 8.47 -11.00
CA GLY A 446 -20.04 8.12 -10.53
C GLY A 446 -20.06 6.75 -9.86
N ILE A 447 -19.98 6.71 -8.75
CA ILE A 447 -20.64 6.16 -7.62
C ILE A 447 -21.86 5.30 -8.03
N THR A 448 -21.74 3.98 -7.84
CA THR A 448 -22.79 3.01 -8.14
C THR A 448 -23.23 2.28 -6.86
N GLY A 449 -24.48 1.86 -6.80
CA GLY A 449 -25.04 1.12 -5.66
C GLY A 449 -25.30 2.00 -4.44
N ASP A 450 -25.01 1.47 -3.24
CA ASP A 450 -25.24 2.17 -1.96
C ASP A 450 -24.44 3.47 -1.85
N TYR A 451 -23.32 3.53 -2.54
CA TYR A 451 -22.50 4.74 -2.67
C TYR A 451 -23.20 5.90 -3.41
N ALA A 452 -24.04 5.61 -4.40
CA ALA A 452 -24.80 6.67 -5.07
C ALA A 452 -25.78 7.32 -4.09
N ALA A 453 -26.38 6.51 -3.21
CA ALA A 453 -27.28 7.00 -2.17
C ALA A 453 -26.52 7.87 -1.15
N GLN A 454 -25.35 7.40 -0.70
CA GLN A 454 -24.47 8.18 0.19
C GLN A 454 -24.09 9.52 -0.45
N TRP A 455 -23.66 9.52 -1.69
CA TRP A 455 -23.24 10.72 -2.41
C TRP A 455 -24.36 11.75 -2.58
N GLU A 456 -25.57 11.31 -2.89
CA GLU A 456 -26.73 12.19 -2.95
C GLU A 456 -27.11 12.74 -1.56
N MET A 457 -26.98 11.92 -0.51
CA MET A 457 -27.16 12.34 0.87
C MET A 457 -26.15 13.42 1.27
N GLU A 458 -24.86 13.19 1.00
CA GLU A 458 -23.78 14.15 1.28
C GLU A 458 -24.01 15.48 0.55
N LYS A 459 -24.42 15.42 -0.72
CA LYS A 459 -24.76 16.62 -1.50
C LYS A 459 -25.92 17.38 -0.87
N TRP A 460 -26.97 16.68 -0.47
CA TRP A 460 -28.12 17.30 0.21
C TRP A 460 -27.69 17.95 1.54
N ILE A 461 -26.86 17.25 2.34
CA ILE A 461 -26.30 17.80 3.59
C ILE A 461 -25.52 19.09 3.31
N ARG A 462 -24.65 19.10 2.30
CA ARG A 462 -23.89 20.29 1.93
C ARG A 462 -24.76 21.48 1.62
N GLU A 463 -25.89 21.26 0.93
CA GLU A 463 -26.82 22.31 0.51
C GLU A 463 -27.71 22.81 1.67
N HIS A 464 -27.93 21.99 2.73
CA HIS A 464 -28.89 22.28 3.80
C HIS A 464 -28.25 22.47 5.19
N SER A 465 -26.94 22.44 5.30
CA SER A 465 -26.21 22.60 6.56
C SER A 465 -25.20 23.75 6.50
N ALA A 466 -24.84 24.30 7.65
CA ALA A 466 -23.78 25.30 7.75
C ALA A 466 -22.39 24.65 7.62
N VAL A 467 -21.38 25.42 7.18
CA VAL A 467 -20.00 24.92 6.97
C VAL A 467 -19.39 24.38 8.27
N ASP A 468 -19.78 24.97 9.42
CA ASP A 468 -19.32 24.57 10.76
C ASP A 468 -20.16 23.46 11.40
N ASP A 469 -21.17 22.94 10.72
CA ASP A 469 -21.93 21.78 11.18
C ASP A 469 -21.06 20.52 11.19
N VAL A 470 -21.30 19.66 12.18
CA VAL A 470 -20.60 18.40 12.39
C VAL A 470 -21.58 17.25 12.25
N LEU A 471 -21.16 16.19 11.61
CA LEU A 471 -21.95 14.99 11.36
C LEU A 471 -21.57 13.88 12.33
N LEU A 472 -22.55 13.15 12.82
CA LEU A 472 -22.37 11.82 13.38
C LEU A 472 -22.78 10.80 12.29
N PRO A 473 -21.82 10.21 11.54
CA PRO A 473 -22.12 9.22 10.52
C PRO A 473 -22.41 7.84 11.13
N PRO A 474 -22.97 6.88 10.37
CA PRO A 474 -23.06 5.50 10.79
C PRO A 474 -21.69 4.93 11.15
N LEU A 475 -21.56 4.30 12.33
CA LEU A 475 -20.24 3.87 12.83
C LEU A 475 -19.56 2.82 11.94
N LYS A 476 -20.31 2.01 11.24
CA LYS A 476 -19.76 0.99 10.32
C LYS A 476 -19.17 1.57 9.04
N GLU A 477 -19.67 2.72 8.57
CA GLU A 477 -19.37 3.28 7.25
C GLU A 477 -18.97 4.75 7.33
N SER A 478 -18.21 5.10 8.35
CA SER A 478 -17.83 6.49 8.60
C SER A 478 -16.81 7.08 7.61
N ARG A 479 -16.31 6.27 6.68
CA ARG A 479 -15.30 6.71 5.71
C ARG A 479 -15.97 7.48 4.56
N GLY A 480 -15.44 8.66 4.28
CA GLY A 480 -15.79 9.42 3.09
C GLY A 480 -16.97 10.38 3.22
N TRP A 481 -17.75 10.36 4.30
CA TRP A 481 -18.87 11.28 4.50
C TRP A 481 -18.48 12.76 4.42
N GLN A 482 -17.23 13.09 4.73
CA GLN A 482 -16.69 14.45 4.64
C GLN A 482 -16.49 14.94 3.21
N ILE A 483 -16.35 14.03 2.23
CA ILE A 483 -15.80 14.38 0.91
C ILE A 483 -16.75 15.27 0.13
N ASN A 484 -18.00 14.87 -0.01
CA ASN A 484 -18.98 15.61 -0.81
C ASN A 484 -19.90 16.47 0.05
N SER A 485 -20.09 16.12 1.32
CA SER A 485 -20.78 16.98 2.28
C SER A 485 -19.98 18.24 2.62
N GLU A 486 -18.63 18.16 2.55
CA GLU A 486 -17.72 19.22 3.00
C GLU A 486 -17.98 19.61 4.47
N ARG A 487 -18.47 18.65 5.27
CA ARG A 487 -18.76 18.83 6.70
C ARG A 487 -17.89 17.90 7.55
N ALA A 488 -17.45 18.42 8.68
CA ALA A 488 -16.70 17.67 9.66
C ALA A 488 -17.53 16.49 10.19
N CYS A 489 -16.85 15.38 10.49
CA CYS A 489 -17.44 14.28 11.23
C CYS A 489 -16.88 14.24 12.66
N VAL A 490 -17.63 13.63 13.58
CA VAL A 490 -17.13 13.35 14.92
C VAL A 490 -15.99 12.33 14.88
N PHE A 491 -15.18 12.30 15.93
CA PHE A 491 -14.21 11.23 16.14
C PHE A 491 -14.95 9.88 16.24
N ASN A 492 -14.50 8.88 15.52
CA ASN A 492 -15.19 7.60 15.41
C ASN A 492 -14.23 6.42 15.37
N LEU A 493 -14.77 5.20 15.52
CA LEU A 493 -13.99 3.96 15.58
C LEU A 493 -13.19 3.66 14.31
N SER A 494 -13.51 4.27 13.20
CA SER A 494 -12.75 4.08 11.96
C SER A 494 -11.39 4.76 11.98
N LEU A 495 -11.12 5.65 12.96
CA LEU A 495 -9.85 6.32 13.16
C LEU A 495 -8.80 5.47 13.92
N HIS A 496 -9.12 4.19 14.20
CA HIS A 496 -8.21 3.25 14.87
C HIS A 496 -6.81 3.20 14.24
N THR A 497 -6.72 3.35 12.93
CA THR A 497 -5.44 3.31 12.19
C THR A 497 -4.48 4.42 12.57
N TYR A 498 -4.91 5.46 13.28
CA TYR A 498 -4.10 6.61 13.67
C TYR A 498 -3.70 6.61 15.16
N THR A 499 -4.15 5.62 15.91
CA THR A 499 -3.86 5.49 17.35
C THR A 499 -2.36 5.37 17.68
N HIS A 500 -1.57 4.96 16.71
CA HIS A 500 -0.12 4.80 16.88
C HIS A 500 0.66 6.11 16.77
N PHE A 501 0.05 7.22 16.31
CA PHE A 501 0.76 8.49 16.19
C PHE A 501 0.95 9.22 17.52
N SER A 502 -0.01 9.10 18.45
CA SER A 502 0.14 9.69 19.77
C SER A 502 -0.68 8.96 20.83
N PRO A 503 -0.23 9.00 22.12
CA PRO A 503 -0.98 8.42 23.23
C PRO A 503 -2.31 9.13 23.45
N GLU A 504 -2.44 10.38 23.02
CA GLU A 504 -3.69 11.13 23.13
C GLU A 504 -4.75 10.63 22.15
N LEU A 505 -4.38 10.40 20.89
CA LEU A 505 -5.25 9.76 19.91
C LEU A 505 -5.65 8.35 20.36
N ALA A 506 -4.71 7.59 20.94
CA ALA A 506 -5.00 6.27 21.47
C ALA A 506 -6.02 6.33 22.62
N ARG A 507 -5.85 7.25 23.59
CA ARG A 507 -6.80 7.45 24.71
C ARG A 507 -8.18 7.89 24.19
N ARG A 508 -8.21 8.82 23.22
CA ARG A 508 -9.46 9.27 22.62
C ARG A 508 -10.19 8.15 21.89
N TYR A 509 -9.44 7.28 21.21
CA TYR A 509 -10.00 6.09 20.59
C TYR A 509 -10.57 5.11 21.62
N ASP A 510 -9.83 4.83 22.69
CA ASP A 510 -10.26 3.94 23.76
C ASP A 510 -11.51 4.48 24.46
N GLN A 511 -11.59 5.79 24.69
CA GLN A 511 -12.78 6.46 25.20
C GLN A 511 -13.95 6.32 24.22
N CYS A 512 -13.76 6.59 22.93
CA CYS A 512 -14.78 6.42 21.90
C CYS A 512 -15.26 4.97 21.81
N LEU A 513 -14.35 4.01 21.96
CA LEU A 513 -14.67 2.58 22.02
C LEU A 513 -15.51 2.24 23.26
N GLY A 514 -15.13 2.75 24.44
CA GLY A 514 -15.85 2.58 25.68
C GLY A 514 -17.26 3.19 25.63
N ASP A 515 -17.39 4.40 25.09
CA ASP A 515 -18.68 5.06 24.86
C ASP A 515 -19.54 4.29 23.86
N SER A 516 -18.95 3.82 22.78
CA SER A 516 -19.63 2.96 21.81
C SER A 516 -20.13 1.66 22.45
N HIS A 517 -19.31 0.98 23.25
CA HIS A 517 -19.74 -0.23 23.96
C HIS A 517 -20.85 0.05 25.00
N ARG A 518 -20.74 1.16 25.73
CA ARG A 518 -21.75 1.57 26.73
C ARG A 518 -23.08 1.93 26.08
N LEU A 519 -23.05 2.71 25.00
CA LEU A 519 -24.22 3.14 24.25
C LEU A 519 -24.84 1.99 23.44
N LEU A 520 -24.01 1.05 23.01
CA LEU A 520 -24.41 0.07 22.03
C LEU A 520 -24.79 -1.29 22.64
N HIS A 521 -24.59 -1.56 23.96
CA HIS A 521 -24.91 -2.86 24.62
C HIS A 521 -24.95 -4.07 23.67
N GLY A 522 -24.05 -4.05 22.67
CA GLY A 522 -24.09 -4.93 21.52
C GLY A 522 -23.93 -4.15 20.21
N PRO A 523 -24.40 -4.65 19.08
CA PRO A 523 -24.27 -3.94 17.82
C PRO A 523 -24.99 -2.58 17.88
N TRP A 524 -24.35 -1.51 17.41
CA TRP A 524 -24.80 -0.13 17.20
C TRP A 524 -26.29 0.05 16.89
N VAL A 525 -26.83 -0.89 16.19
CA VAL A 525 -28.21 -1.03 15.76
C VAL A 525 -29.25 -0.89 16.88
N ARG A 526 -28.90 -1.05 18.15
CA ARG A 526 -29.85 -1.13 19.27
C ARG A 526 -29.83 0.04 20.26
N SER A 527 -29.01 1.06 20.04
CA SER A 527 -29.02 2.24 20.92
C SER A 527 -30.33 3.00 20.80
N PRO A 528 -30.98 3.35 21.92
CA PRO A 528 -32.11 4.26 21.89
C PRO A 528 -31.76 5.59 21.20
N TRP A 529 -32.74 6.20 20.54
CA TRP A 529 -32.53 7.46 19.83
C TRP A 529 -32.02 8.58 20.76
N ASP A 530 -32.59 8.70 21.96
CA ASP A 530 -32.21 9.74 22.91
C ASP A 530 -30.75 9.60 23.37
N ASP A 531 -30.27 8.39 23.55
CA ASP A 531 -28.87 8.13 23.91
C ASP A 531 -27.92 8.53 22.75
N LEU A 532 -28.34 8.24 21.53
CA LEU A 532 -27.59 8.62 20.32
C LEU A 532 -27.56 10.14 20.15
N VAL A 533 -28.66 10.82 20.42
CA VAL A 533 -28.74 12.29 20.42
C VAL A 533 -27.84 12.89 21.50
N ALA A 534 -27.89 12.33 22.72
CA ALA A 534 -27.02 12.78 23.81
C ALA A 534 -25.53 12.65 23.48
N TYR A 535 -25.15 11.50 22.90
CA TYR A 535 -23.78 11.28 22.45
C TYR A 535 -23.39 12.26 21.33
N ALA A 536 -24.22 12.41 20.32
CA ALA A 536 -23.98 13.34 19.23
C ALA A 536 -23.81 14.78 19.73
N GLN A 537 -24.63 15.21 20.70
CA GLN A 537 -24.51 16.53 21.33
C GLN A 537 -23.22 16.67 22.13
N GLN A 538 -22.81 15.63 22.87
CA GLN A 538 -21.54 15.59 23.60
C GLN A 538 -20.35 15.78 22.65
N GLU A 539 -20.36 15.12 21.51
CA GLU A 539 -19.33 15.24 20.46
C GLU A 539 -19.48 16.51 19.60
N GLY A 540 -20.48 17.34 19.88
CA GLY A 540 -20.73 18.59 19.16
C GLY A 540 -21.29 18.43 17.76
N ALA A 541 -21.90 17.29 17.45
CA ALA A 541 -22.61 17.08 16.20
C ALA A 541 -23.91 17.88 16.12
N SER A 542 -24.29 18.27 14.92
CA SER A 542 -25.54 18.96 14.61
C SER A 542 -26.49 18.07 13.81
N TRP A 543 -25.95 16.98 13.26
CA TRP A 543 -26.65 16.08 12.38
C TRP A 543 -26.28 14.63 12.70
N ILE A 544 -27.27 13.73 12.64
CA ILE A 544 -27.11 12.29 12.80
C ILE A 544 -27.54 11.61 11.50
N ILE A 545 -26.67 10.73 11.00
CA ILE A 545 -26.96 9.88 9.85
C ILE A 545 -27.17 8.46 10.35
N THR A 546 -28.31 7.86 10.00
CA THR A 546 -28.65 6.47 10.34
C THR A 546 -28.75 5.62 9.09
N ASP A 547 -28.47 4.33 9.22
CA ASP A 547 -28.61 3.34 8.15
C ASP A 547 -29.85 2.46 8.31
N ASP A 548 -30.12 1.58 7.34
CA ASP A 548 -31.23 0.63 7.37
C ASP A 548 -31.19 -0.31 8.58
N ASP A 549 -29.99 -0.70 9.03
CA ASP A 549 -29.84 -1.60 10.16
C ASP A 549 -30.33 -0.91 11.44
N TYR A 550 -29.94 0.36 11.64
CA TYR A 550 -30.39 1.16 12.77
C TYR A 550 -31.91 1.40 12.73
N ARG A 551 -32.47 1.72 11.56
CA ARG A 551 -33.92 1.95 11.38
C ARG A 551 -34.76 0.72 11.65
N ARG A 552 -34.28 -0.46 11.23
CA ARG A 552 -35.00 -1.73 11.49
C ARG A 552 -35.06 -2.06 12.97
N ALA A 553 -34.02 -1.67 13.72
CA ALA A 553 -33.96 -1.95 15.15
C ALA A 553 -34.70 -0.93 16.01
N ASN A 554 -34.86 0.31 15.53
CA ASN A 554 -35.46 1.44 16.26
C ASN A 554 -36.65 1.98 15.46
N LYS A 555 -37.87 1.56 15.83
CA LYS A 555 -39.09 1.92 15.09
C LYS A 555 -39.62 3.32 15.41
N ASP A 556 -39.27 3.87 16.59
CA ASP A 556 -39.83 5.11 17.11
C ASP A 556 -38.85 6.29 16.84
N LEU A 557 -38.34 6.39 15.61
CA LEU A 557 -37.47 7.48 15.22
C LEU A 557 -38.28 8.72 14.83
N PRO A 558 -37.79 9.92 15.15
CA PRO A 558 -38.39 11.15 14.65
C PRO A 558 -38.34 11.18 13.11
N PRO A 559 -39.18 12.02 12.46
CA PRO A 559 -39.12 12.15 11.02
C PRO A 559 -37.72 12.53 10.54
N ALA A 560 -37.29 11.93 9.42
CA ALA A 560 -36.02 12.29 8.80
C ALA A 560 -36.18 13.61 8.04
N ASP A 561 -35.15 14.49 8.09
CA ASP A 561 -35.07 15.69 7.25
C ASP A 561 -34.86 15.32 5.77
N PHE A 562 -34.12 14.24 5.54
CA PHE A 562 -33.92 13.66 4.21
C PHE A 562 -33.62 12.17 4.31
N ALA A 563 -34.05 11.42 3.29
CA ALA A 563 -33.83 9.99 3.16
C ALA A 563 -33.41 9.62 1.73
N LYS A 564 -32.37 8.80 1.59
CA LYS A 564 -31.93 8.29 0.29
C LYS A 564 -31.30 6.89 0.42
N GLY A 565 -31.90 5.94 -0.29
CA GLY A 565 -31.46 4.54 -0.21
C GLY A 565 -31.49 4.01 1.23
N PRO A 566 -30.38 3.44 1.72
CA PRO A 566 -30.31 2.92 3.08
C PRO A 566 -30.14 4.01 4.16
N TYR A 567 -29.94 5.26 3.79
CA TYR A 567 -29.58 6.33 4.72
C TYR A 567 -30.69 7.31 5.01
N GLU A 568 -30.74 7.78 6.24
CA GLU A 568 -31.58 8.90 6.69
C GLU A 568 -30.72 9.87 7.51
N VAL A 569 -30.98 11.17 7.32
CA VAL A 569 -30.34 12.23 8.10
C VAL A 569 -31.36 13.02 8.90
N ARG A 570 -31.00 13.34 10.14
CA ARG A 570 -31.82 14.13 11.06
C ARG A 570 -30.99 15.22 11.69
N ARG A 571 -31.55 16.41 11.71
CA ARG A 571 -30.99 17.55 12.46
C ARG A 571 -31.32 17.39 13.94
N ILE A 572 -30.33 17.64 14.79
CA ILE A 572 -30.52 17.70 16.23
C ILE A 572 -30.31 19.12 16.76
N ALA A 573 -31.01 19.48 17.85
CA ALA A 573 -30.78 20.77 18.47
C ALA A 573 -29.33 20.85 18.97
N ARG A 574 -28.60 21.89 18.58
CA ARG A 574 -27.28 22.15 19.15
C ARG A 574 -27.44 22.30 20.68
N SER A 575 -26.67 21.55 21.46
CA SER A 575 -26.59 21.83 22.88
C SER A 575 -26.14 23.27 23.04
N ARG A 576 -26.87 24.07 23.83
CA ARG A 576 -26.43 25.40 24.24
C ARG A 576 -25.30 25.24 25.29
N SER A 577 -24.25 24.52 24.94
CA SER A 577 -23.02 24.54 25.72
C SER A 577 -22.39 25.91 25.52
N SER A 578 -22.23 26.63 26.65
CA SER A 578 -21.63 27.94 26.82
C SER A 578 -20.36 28.14 25.97
N PRO A 579 -20.09 29.38 25.59
CA PRO A 579 -18.93 29.74 24.78
C PRO A 579 -17.61 29.30 25.38
#